data_4f6fabb2a3ed810aa48eb9b9e40b109e
#
_entry.id   4f6fabb2a3ed810aa48eb9b9e40b109e
#
_cell.length_a   1.000
_cell.length_b   1.000
_cell.length_c   1.000
_cell.angle_alpha   90.00
_cell.angle_beta   90.00
_cell.angle_gamma   90.00
#
_symmetry.space_group_name_H-M   'P 1'
#
loop_
_entity.id
_entity.type
_entity.pdbx_description
1 polymer ?
#
loop_
_entity_poly.entity_id
_entity_poly.type
_entity_poly.pdbx_seq_one_letter_code
_entity_poly.pdbx_strand_id
1 'polypeptide(L)'
;MDRTTTIWLWLGAAVLLIILVGMTRGVLSLIGLGITLAAVMGFLVPALLRGGDSVALAITAGAAILFPVLFLVHGINWKSASALAGTLTTMVLAAGLANLAISTSQLRGLGNEDNLLIQLYLPDVSVTGLLLAGFIIGALGVLNDVTIAQASTVQELYEAAPRSRPMEVFRSAMRVGRDHIASMVYTLVLAYLGTALPLSILLSVSDRPLMQSLTSDVVATELLRSTIGAVALVLAAVSYTHLTLP
;
A
#
# COMPACT_ATOMS: atom_id res chain seq x y z
N MET A 1 34.47 -9.03 -2.47
CA MET A 1 33.75 -7.80 -2.87
C MET A 1 33.26 -7.13 -1.60
N ASP A 2 33.41 -5.81 -1.52
CA ASP A 2 32.87 -5.05 -0.39
C ASP A 2 31.32 -5.06 -0.45
N ARG A 3 30.66 -5.13 0.73
CA ARG A 3 29.19 -5.15 0.87
C ARG A 3 28.54 -4.00 0.10
N THR A 4 29.12 -2.82 0.15
CA THR A 4 28.63 -1.64 -0.54
C THR A 4 28.62 -1.84 -2.05
N THR A 5 29.71 -2.34 -2.62
CA THR A 5 29.82 -2.63 -4.06
C THR A 5 28.78 -3.66 -4.50
N THR A 6 28.59 -4.70 -3.69
CA THR A 6 27.59 -5.76 -3.98
C THR A 6 26.17 -5.19 -4.01
N ILE A 7 25.79 -4.34 -3.05
CA ILE A 7 24.48 -3.69 -3.01
C ILE A 7 24.25 -2.84 -4.26
N TRP A 8 25.23 -2.01 -4.64
CA TRP A 8 25.11 -1.17 -5.83
C TRP A 8 25.04 -1.97 -7.14
N LEU A 9 25.70 -3.11 -7.22
CA LEU A 9 25.58 -4.01 -8.38
C LEU A 9 24.17 -4.60 -8.50
N TRP A 10 23.58 -5.08 -7.39
CA TRP A 10 22.21 -5.60 -7.40
C TRP A 10 21.19 -4.51 -7.73
N LEU A 11 21.32 -3.32 -7.15
CA LEU A 11 20.46 -2.19 -7.48
C LEU A 11 20.60 -1.78 -8.95
N GLY A 12 21.83 -1.70 -9.46
CA GLY A 12 22.08 -1.39 -10.87
C GLY A 12 21.49 -2.44 -11.81
N ALA A 13 21.65 -3.73 -11.49
CA ALA A 13 21.05 -4.82 -12.25
C ALA A 13 19.53 -4.75 -12.26
N ALA A 14 18.90 -4.47 -11.10
CA ALA A 14 17.45 -4.31 -11.01
C ALA A 14 16.96 -3.12 -11.86
N VAL A 15 17.60 -1.96 -11.75
CA VAL A 15 17.28 -0.78 -12.56
C VAL A 15 17.41 -1.08 -14.04
N LEU A 16 18.50 -1.74 -14.45
CA LEU A 16 18.73 -2.11 -15.84
C LEU A 16 17.63 -3.02 -16.36
N LEU A 17 17.25 -4.07 -15.61
CA LEU A 17 16.19 -4.98 -15.99
C LEU A 17 14.83 -4.29 -16.11
N ILE A 18 14.50 -3.38 -15.17
CA ILE A 18 13.27 -2.59 -15.21
C ILE A 18 13.23 -1.74 -16.50
N ILE A 19 14.34 -1.12 -16.87
CA ILE A 19 14.43 -0.30 -18.09
C ILE A 19 14.34 -1.17 -19.34
N LEU A 20 15.07 -2.29 -19.39
CA LEU A 20 15.09 -3.17 -20.55
C LEU A 20 13.72 -3.80 -20.83
N VAL A 21 13.02 -4.25 -19.81
CA VAL A 21 11.71 -4.90 -19.95
C VAL A 21 10.57 -3.88 -20.02
N GLY A 22 10.61 -2.87 -19.15
CA GLY A 22 9.56 -1.86 -19.05
C GLY A 22 9.66 -0.75 -20.09
N MET A 23 10.79 -0.65 -20.80
CA MET A 23 11.06 0.40 -21.79
C MET A 23 10.80 1.80 -21.19
N THR A 24 10.06 2.65 -21.90
CA THR A 24 9.69 4.00 -21.44
C THR A 24 8.88 3.98 -20.15
N ARG A 25 7.97 3.03 -19.97
CA ARG A 25 7.19 2.88 -18.72
C ARG A 25 8.06 2.45 -17.55
N GLY A 26 9.10 1.64 -17.80
CA GLY A 26 10.08 1.27 -16.79
C GLY A 26 10.86 2.48 -16.28
N VAL A 27 11.32 3.37 -17.18
CA VAL A 27 11.99 4.63 -16.79
C VAL A 27 11.03 5.52 -15.99
N LEU A 28 9.80 5.70 -16.45
CA LEU A 28 8.80 6.52 -15.76
C LEU A 28 8.45 5.96 -14.36
N SER A 29 8.40 4.63 -14.20
CA SER A 29 8.17 4.01 -12.89
C SER A 29 9.34 4.24 -11.93
N LEU A 30 10.59 4.22 -12.41
CA LEU A 30 11.76 4.57 -11.60
C LEU A 30 11.76 6.04 -11.17
N ILE A 31 11.35 6.95 -12.05
CA ILE A 31 11.14 8.37 -11.69
C ILE A 31 10.03 8.47 -10.63
N GLY A 32 8.92 7.74 -10.81
CA GLY A 32 7.84 7.66 -9.82
C GLY A 32 8.32 7.16 -8.46
N LEU A 33 9.18 6.15 -8.45
CA LEU A 33 9.81 5.67 -7.21
C LEU A 33 10.68 6.76 -6.56
N GLY A 34 11.45 7.50 -7.35
CA GLY A 34 12.23 8.65 -6.87
C GLY A 34 11.35 9.74 -6.25
N ILE A 35 10.22 10.07 -6.89
CA ILE A 35 9.23 11.02 -6.35
C ILE A 35 8.65 10.50 -5.03
N THR A 36 8.34 9.20 -4.96
CA THR A 36 7.82 8.57 -3.74
C THR A 36 8.80 8.68 -2.59
N LEU A 37 10.06 8.32 -2.83
CA LEU A 37 11.12 8.43 -1.81
C LEU A 37 11.33 9.88 -1.38
N ALA A 38 11.34 10.82 -2.33
CA ALA A 38 11.47 12.24 -2.02
C ALA A 38 10.29 12.78 -1.19
N ALA A 39 9.06 12.37 -1.50
CA ALA A 39 7.88 12.76 -0.73
C ALA A 39 7.89 12.17 0.69
N VAL A 40 8.28 10.90 0.83
CA VAL A 40 8.36 10.25 2.15
C VAL A 40 9.47 10.88 2.99
N MET A 41 10.70 10.97 2.45
CA MET A 41 11.87 11.47 3.20
C MET A 41 11.91 12.98 3.34
N GLY A 42 11.44 13.72 2.34
CA GLY A 42 11.48 15.19 2.32
C GLY A 42 10.24 15.86 2.94
N PHE A 43 9.10 15.18 2.98
CA PHE A 43 7.87 15.74 3.50
C PHE A 43 7.30 14.94 4.68
N LEU A 44 6.96 13.65 4.47
CA LEU A 44 6.23 12.87 5.48
C LEU A 44 7.04 12.71 6.77
N VAL A 45 8.28 12.21 6.67
CA VAL A 45 9.13 11.98 7.85
C VAL A 45 9.41 13.27 8.62
N PRO A 46 9.86 14.38 7.98
CA PRO A 46 10.06 15.64 8.69
C PRO A 46 8.79 16.22 9.34
N ALA A 47 7.63 16.03 8.69
CA ALA A 47 6.36 16.52 9.23
C ALA A 47 5.89 15.70 10.45
N LEU A 48 6.10 14.37 10.43
CA LEU A 48 5.83 13.49 11.56
C LEU A 48 6.75 13.80 12.76
N LEU A 49 8.03 14.09 12.50
CA LEU A 49 9.00 14.49 13.52
C LEU A 49 8.63 15.81 14.22
N ARG A 50 7.85 16.67 13.58
CA ARG A 50 7.34 17.93 14.15
C ARG A 50 6.03 17.74 14.94
N GLY A 51 5.58 16.50 15.15
CA GLY A 51 4.36 16.19 15.88
C GLY A 51 3.06 16.46 15.13
N GLY A 52 3.11 16.53 13.78
CA GLY A 52 1.91 16.69 12.97
C GLY A 52 0.98 15.48 13.02
N ASP A 53 -0.30 15.69 12.70
CA ASP A 53 -1.30 14.62 12.65
C ASP A 53 -0.91 13.55 11.63
N SER A 54 -0.62 12.36 12.13
CA SER A 54 -0.04 11.27 11.32
C SER A 54 -0.97 10.78 10.22
N VAL A 55 -2.29 10.79 10.44
CA VAL A 55 -3.29 10.35 9.46
C VAL A 55 -3.39 11.38 8.34
N ALA A 56 -3.56 12.65 8.69
CA ALA A 56 -3.64 13.74 7.72
C ALA A 56 -2.36 13.84 6.88
N LEU A 57 -1.19 13.69 7.53
CA LEU A 57 0.11 13.70 6.86
C LEU A 57 0.29 12.52 5.90
N ALA A 58 -0.11 11.31 6.31
CA ALA A 58 -0.03 10.13 5.45
C ALA A 58 -0.98 10.23 4.24
N ILE A 59 -2.20 10.71 4.43
CA ILE A 59 -3.16 10.95 3.34
C ILE A 59 -2.62 12.02 2.38
N THR A 60 -2.09 13.12 2.91
CA THR A 60 -1.51 14.21 2.10
C THR A 60 -0.29 13.73 1.31
N ALA A 61 0.62 13.01 1.96
CA ALA A 61 1.79 12.42 1.31
C ALA A 61 1.37 11.42 0.23
N GLY A 62 0.40 10.55 0.53
CA GLY A 62 -0.15 9.60 -0.43
C GLY A 62 -0.76 10.28 -1.65
N ALA A 63 -1.54 11.35 -1.46
CA ALA A 63 -2.09 12.14 -2.55
C ALA A 63 -1.00 12.83 -3.37
N ALA A 64 0.01 13.42 -2.71
CA ALA A 64 1.15 14.06 -3.35
C ALA A 64 2.04 13.08 -4.15
N ILE A 65 2.09 11.82 -3.74
CA ILE A 65 2.77 10.75 -4.47
C ILE A 65 1.91 10.28 -5.66
N LEU A 66 0.65 9.94 -5.40
CA LEU A 66 -0.23 9.35 -6.41
C LEU A 66 -0.48 10.29 -7.59
N PHE A 67 -0.70 11.56 -7.32
CA PHE A 67 -1.02 12.54 -8.36
C PHE A 67 0.05 12.59 -9.46
N PRO A 68 1.33 12.90 -9.18
CA PRO A 68 2.35 12.94 -10.22
C PRO A 68 2.70 11.54 -10.77
N VAL A 69 2.80 10.52 -9.94
CA VAL A 69 3.22 9.18 -10.36
C VAL A 69 2.20 8.57 -11.33
N LEU A 70 0.92 8.69 -11.02
CA LEU A 70 -0.14 8.09 -11.81
C LEU A 70 -0.24 8.73 -13.20
N PHE A 71 -0.21 10.06 -13.27
CA PHE A 71 -0.22 10.77 -14.55
C PHE A 71 1.09 10.64 -15.33
N LEU A 72 2.22 10.55 -14.64
CA LEU A 72 3.52 10.35 -15.28
C LEU A 72 3.61 8.98 -15.98
N VAL A 73 3.19 7.91 -15.30
CA VAL A 73 3.33 6.53 -15.79
C VAL A 73 2.22 6.18 -16.78
N HIS A 74 0.98 6.61 -16.52
CA HIS A 74 -0.21 6.19 -17.28
C HIS A 74 -0.78 7.27 -18.19
N GLY A 75 -0.22 8.49 -18.15
CA GLY A 75 -0.66 9.62 -18.96
C GLY A 75 -1.87 10.37 -18.39
N ILE A 76 -2.09 11.57 -18.93
CA ILE A 76 -3.23 12.42 -18.53
C ILE A 76 -4.46 12.00 -19.36
N ASN A 77 -5.28 11.17 -18.78
CA ASN A 77 -6.51 10.67 -19.39
C ASN A 77 -7.57 10.40 -18.31
N TRP A 78 -8.81 10.16 -18.76
CA TRP A 78 -9.93 9.89 -17.85
C TRP A 78 -9.70 8.67 -16.96
N LYS A 79 -9.06 7.63 -17.49
CA LYS A 79 -8.70 6.42 -16.76
C LYS A 79 -7.78 6.74 -15.56
N SER A 80 -6.73 7.53 -15.78
CA SER A 80 -5.80 7.93 -14.72
C SER A 80 -6.49 8.83 -13.68
N ALA A 81 -7.36 9.74 -14.12
CA ALA A 81 -8.11 10.60 -13.22
C ALA A 81 -9.09 9.80 -12.35
N SER A 82 -9.81 8.85 -12.92
CA SER A 82 -10.72 7.97 -12.20
C SER A 82 -9.97 7.05 -11.24
N ALA A 83 -8.80 6.51 -11.66
CA ALA A 83 -7.93 5.72 -10.80
C ALA A 83 -7.45 6.53 -9.59
N LEU A 84 -7.03 7.77 -9.81
CA LEU A 84 -6.65 8.68 -8.73
C LEU A 84 -7.80 8.89 -7.74
N ALA A 85 -8.98 9.24 -8.24
CA ALA A 85 -10.16 9.47 -7.40
C ALA A 85 -10.54 8.21 -6.58
N GLY A 86 -10.55 7.04 -7.23
CA GLY A 86 -10.82 5.76 -6.57
C GLY A 86 -9.81 5.41 -5.51
N THR A 87 -8.52 5.59 -5.81
CA THR A 87 -7.44 5.30 -4.85
C THR A 87 -7.50 6.26 -3.66
N LEU A 88 -7.70 7.56 -3.88
CA LEU A 88 -7.82 8.54 -2.79
C LEU A 88 -9.03 8.26 -1.90
N THR A 89 -10.18 7.94 -2.48
CA THR A 89 -11.38 7.58 -1.73
C THR A 89 -11.13 6.34 -0.87
N THR A 90 -10.54 5.32 -1.46
CA THR A 90 -10.24 4.07 -0.73
C THR A 90 -9.17 4.27 0.33
N MET A 91 -8.18 5.12 0.09
CA MET A 91 -7.16 5.46 1.07
C MET A 91 -7.76 6.14 2.31
N VAL A 92 -8.73 7.03 2.15
CA VAL A 92 -9.46 7.64 3.27
C VAL A 92 -10.27 6.58 4.04
N LEU A 93 -10.94 5.68 3.32
CA LEU A 93 -11.65 4.56 3.95
C LEU A 93 -10.70 3.62 4.70
N ALA A 94 -9.56 3.28 4.09
CA ALA A 94 -8.52 2.46 4.72
C ALA A 94 -7.95 3.12 5.98
N ALA A 95 -7.73 4.43 5.96
CA ALA A 95 -7.31 5.20 7.13
C ALA A 95 -8.33 5.14 8.27
N GLY A 96 -9.62 5.27 7.96
CA GLY A 96 -10.71 5.11 8.92
C GLY A 96 -10.77 3.71 9.51
N LEU A 97 -10.64 2.67 8.68
CA LEU A 97 -10.60 1.27 9.14
C LEU A 97 -9.37 1.00 10.00
N ALA A 98 -8.19 1.51 9.61
CA ALA A 98 -6.97 1.37 10.38
C ALA A 98 -7.09 2.02 11.76
N ASN A 99 -7.64 3.23 11.82
CA ASN A 99 -7.88 3.94 13.08
C ASN A 99 -8.85 3.16 13.98
N LEU A 100 -9.95 2.67 13.42
CA LEU A 100 -10.92 1.85 14.13
C LEU A 100 -10.29 0.55 14.66
N ALA A 101 -9.52 -0.15 13.81
CA ALA A 101 -8.87 -1.40 14.17
C ALA A 101 -7.84 -1.20 15.30
N ILE A 102 -7.00 -0.19 15.21
CA ILE A 102 -5.98 0.12 16.22
C ILE A 102 -6.65 0.51 17.55
N SER A 103 -7.68 1.36 17.51
CA SER A 103 -8.37 1.81 18.71
C SER A 103 -9.14 0.67 19.42
N THR A 104 -9.82 -0.18 18.67
CA THR A 104 -10.56 -1.33 19.22
C THR A 104 -9.65 -2.45 19.70
N SER A 105 -8.51 -2.66 19.05
CA SER A 105 -7.52 -3.68 19.45
C SER A 105 -6.54 -3.18 20.50
N GLN A 106 -6.63 -1.90 20.90
CA GLN A 106 -5.74 -1.27 21.88
C GLN A 106 -4.24 -1.43 21.55
N LEU A 107 -3.90 -1.47 20.25
CA LEU A 107 -2.52 -1.56 19.81
C LEU A 107 -1.75 -0.30 20.19
N ARG A 108 -0.59 -0.49 20.80
CA ARG A 108 0.31 0.59 21.21
C ARG A 108 1.42 0.84 20.19
N GLY A 109 1.64 -0.10 19.28
CA GLY A 109 2.70 -0.05 18.29
C GLY A 109 4.11 -0.26 18.86
N LEU A 110 4.22 -0.75 20.09
CA LEU A 110 5.49 -0.91 20.81
C LEU A 110 6.11 -2.30 20.64
N GLY A 111 5.61 -3.07 19.67
CA GLY A 111 6.08 -4.42 19.42
C GLY A 111 7.49 -4.53 18.84
N ASN A 112 8.04 -3.45 18.25
CA ASN A 112 9.36 -3.43 17.62
C ASN A 112 10.33 -2.56 18.44
N GLU A 113 11.62 -2.95 18.45
CA GLU A 113 12.68 -2.19 19.13
C GLU A 113 12.79 -0.75 18.61
N ASP A 114 12.67 -0.55 17.28
CA ASP A 114 12.72 0.78 16.67
C ASP A 114 11.62 1.71 17.22
N ASN A 115 10.40 1.19 17.42
CA ASN A 115 9.30 1.97 17.97
C ASN A 115 9.51 2.31 19.46
N LEU A 116 10.14 1.42 20.22
CA LEU A 116 10.55 1.69 21.59
C LEU A 116 11.61 2.79 21.66
N LEU A 117 12.59 2.76 20.73
CA LEU A 117 13.61 3.80 20.62
C LEU A 117 12.99 5.15 20.24
N ILE A 118 12.03 5.16 19.30
CA ILE A 118 11.30 6.39 18.92
C ILE A 118 10.57 6.94 20.16
N GLN A 119 9.86 6.11 20.91
CA GLN A 119 9.16 6.57 22.12
C GLN A 119 10.12 7.14 23.16
N LEU A 120 11.31 6.57 23.28
CA LEU A 120 12.31 7.00 24.29
C LEU A 120 13.01 8.30 23.87
N TYR A 121 13.41 8.42 22.61
CA TYR A 121 14.23 9.55 22.14
C TYR A 121 13.43 10.68 21.49
N LEU A 122 12.18 10.40 21.07
CA LEU A 122 11.30 11.35 20.37
C LEU A 122 9.90 11.32 21.01
N PRO A 123 9.75 11.75 22.28
CA PRO A 123 8.51 11.63 23.04
C PRO A 123 7.32 12.40 22.42
N ASP A 124 7.61 13.41 21.61
CA ASP A 124 6.58 14.20 20.90
C ASP A 124 6.01 13.47 19.68
N VAL A 125 6.62 12.36 19.24
CA VAL A 125 6.17 11.56 18.11
C VAL A 125 5.24 10.45 18.58
N SER A 126 4.02 10.46 18.09
CA SER A 126 3.03 9.41 18.41
C SER A 126 3.40 8.10 17.72
N VAL A 127 3.81 7.07 18.47
CA VAL A 127 4.10 5.73 17.93
C VAL A 127 2.85 5.10 17.30
N THR A 128 1.68 5.26 17.91
CA THR A 128 0.40 4.81 17.32
C THR A 128 0.09 5.56 16.04
N GLY A 129 0.41 6.86 15.98
CA GLY A 129 0.29 7.66 14.77
C GLY A 129 1.24 7.19 13.65
N LEU A 130 2.48 6.81 13.98
CA LEU A 130 3.41 6.21 13.02
C LEU A 130 2.89 4.86 12.49
N LEU A 131 2.30 4.05 13.36
CA LEU A 131 1.67 2.79 12.96
C LEU A 131 0.54 3.02 11.95
N LEU A 132 -0.33 4.01 12.22
CA LEU A 132 -1.39 4.42 11.29
C LEU A 132 -0.85 4.92 9.96
N ALA A 133 0.12 5.82 9.99
CA ALA A 133 0.78 6.32 8.78
C ALA A 133 1.41 5.18 7.98
N GLY A 134 2.08 4.24 8.65
CA GLY A 134 2.66 3.06 8.04
C GLY A 134 1.62 2.16 7.35
N PHE A 135 0.44 1.99 7.96
CA PHE A 135 -0.66 1.22 7.35
C PHE A 135 -1.19 1.92 6.09
N ILE A 136 -1.39 3.24 6.14
CA ILE A 136 -1.89 4.03 5.02
C ILE A 136 -0.90 4.00 3.85
N ILE A 137 0.37 4.29 4.11
CA ILE A 137 1.42 4.32 3.07
C ILE A 137 1.68 2.90 2.54
N GLY A 138 1.68 1.88 3.41
CA GLY A 138 1.84 0.49 2.98
C GLY A 138 0.70 0.00 2.08
N ALA A 139 -0.54 0.43 2.36
CA ALA A 139 -1.68 0.11 1.51
C ALA A 139 -1.63 0.83 0.15
N LEU A 140 -1.00 2.01 0.07
CA LEU A 140 -1.02 2.87 -1.11
C LEU A 140 -0.52 2.17 -2.38
N GLY A 141 0.58 1.43 -2.30
CA GLY A 141 1.14 0.69 -3.44
C GLY A 141 0.16 -0.34 -3.99
N VAL A 142 -0.41 -1.14 -3.10
CA VAL A 142 -1.38 -2.19 -3.45
C VAL A 142 -2.67 -1.60 -4.01
N LEU A 143 -3.15 -0.48 -3.42
CA LEU A 143 -4.33 0.24 -3.91
C LEU A 143 -4.12 0.81 -5.31
N ASN A 144 -2.97 1.39 -5.57
CA ASN A 144 -2.61 1.91 -6.89
C ASN A 144 -2.63 0.81 -7.95
N ASP A 145 -2.03 -0.35 -7.67
CA ASP A 145 -1.94 -1.46 -8.61
C ASP A 145 -3.32 -2.01 -8.96
N VAL A 146 -4.18 -2.21 -7.98
CA VAL A 146 -5.55 -2.71 -8.20
C VAL A 146 -6.40 -1.72 -8.97
N THR A 147 -6.30 -0.42 -8.64
CA THR A 147 -7.11 0.59 -9.31
C THR A 147 -6.72 0.76 -10.78
N ILE A 148 -5.43 0.75 -11.08
CA ILE A 148 -4.94 0.81 -12.47
C ILE A 148 -5.30 -0.44 -13.26
N ALA A 149 -5.14 -1.63 -12.68
CA ALA A 149 -5.51 -2.89 -13.35
C ALA A 149 -7.01 -2.93 -13.66
N GLN A 150 -7.83 -2.53 -12.69
CA GLN A 150 -9.29 -2.49 -12.87
C GLN A 150 -9.70 -1.42 -13.89
N ALA A 151 -9.03 -0.25 -13.88
CA ALA A 151 -9.21 0.80 -14.86
C ALA A 151 -8.96 0.34 -16.29
N SER A 152 -7.85 -0.34 -16.46
CA SER A 152 -7.47 -0.88 -17.77
C SER A 152 -8.49 -1.92 -18.22
N THR A 153 -8.93 -2.80 -17.32
CA THR A 153 -9.94 -3.83 -17.62
C THR A 153 -11.26 -3.22 -18.06
N VAL A 154 -11.76 -2.19 -17.34
CA VAL A 154 -13.02 -1.53 -17.72
C VAL A 154 -12.90 -0.86 -19.09
N GLN A 155 -11.78 -0.15 -19.34
CA GLN A 155 -11.54 0.51 -20.62
C GLN A 155 -11.51 -0.51 -21.77
N GLU A 156 -10.72 -1.59 -21.66
CA GLU A 156 -10.62 -2.62 -22.68
C GLU A 156 -11.98 -3.30 -22.98
N LEU A 157 -12.77 -3.58 -21.93
CA LEU A 157 -14.10 -4.15 -22.10
C LEU A 157 -15.06 -3.20 -22.82
N TYR A 158 -14.97 -1.91 -22.51
CA TYR A 158 -15.80 -0.90 -23.17
C TYR A 158 -15.41 -0.70 -24.63
N GLU A 159 -14.11 -0.68 -24.95
CA GLU A 159 -13.60 -0.57 -26.33
C GLU A 159 -13.96 -1.82 -27.15
N ALA A 160 -13.90 -3.00 -26.55
CA ALA A 160 -14.28 -4.27 -27.23
C ALA A 160 -15.79 -4.40 -27.48
N ALA A 161 -16.64 -3.80 -26.64
CA ALA A 161 -18.08 -3.90 -26.74
C ALA A 161 -18.79 -2.57 -26.41
N PRO A 162 -18.69 -1.54 -27.26
CA PRO A 162 -19.19 -0.18 -26.97
C PRO A 162 -20.71 -0.07 -26.77
N ARG A 163 -21.48 -1.09 -27.15
CA ARG A 163 -22.95 -1.14 -27.02
C ARG A 163 -23.40 -1.92 -25.76
N SER A 164 -22.47 -2.44 -24.98
CA SER A 164 -22.80 -3.15 -23.73
C SER A 164 -23.40 -2.21 -22.68
N ARG A 165 -24.34 -2.75 -21.91
CA ARG A 165 -24.91 -2.00 -20.79
C ARG A 165 -23.86 -1.80 -19.70
N PRO A 166 -23.84 -0.66 -18.99
CA PRO A 166 -22.88 -0.39 -17.92
C PRO A 166 -22.78 -1.53 -16.89
N MET A 167 -23.89 -2.15 -16.51
CA MET A 167 -23.93 -3.27 -15.57
C MET A 167 -23.27 -4.55 -16.12
N GLU A 168 -23.27 -4.75 -17.45
CA GLU A 168 -22.60 -5.90 -18.08
C GLU A 168 -21.10 -5.70 -18.06
N VAL A 169 -20.64 -4.48 -18.35
CA VAL A 169 -19.23 -4.08 -18.23
C VAL A 169 -18.76 -4.24 -16.79
N PHE A 170 -19.55 -3.72 -15.83
CA PHE A 170 -19.28 -3.88 -14.39
C PHE A 170 -19.08 -5.35 -13.99
N ARG A 171 -20.06 -6.22 -14.33
CA ARG A 171 -19.98 -7.64 -13.99
C ARG A 171 -18.79 -8.34 -14.62
N SER A 172 -18.46 -7.99 -15.85
CA SER A 172 -17.31 -8.57 -16.57
C SER A 172 -15.99 -8.09 -15.98
N ALA A 173 -15.85 -6.79 -15.70
CA ALA A 173 -14.69 -6.23 -15.03
C ALA A 173 -14.49 -6.81 -13.63
N MET A 174 -15.56 -6.94 -12.85
CA MET A 174 -15.50 -7.57 -11.52
C MET A 174 -15.17 -9.07 -11.56
N ARG A 175 -15.45 -9.77 -12.65
CA ARG A 175 -15.03 -11.17 -12.80
C ARG A 175 -13.51 -11.28 -12.93
N VAL A 176 -12.91 -10.45 -13.78
CA VAL A 176 -11.45 -10.36 -13.91
C VAL A 176 -10.82 -9.81 -12.62
N GLY A 177 -11.45 -8.78 -12.04
CA GLY A 177 -10.98 -8.16 -10.80
C GLY A 177 -10.91 -9.12 -9.62
N ARG A 178 -11.84 -10.08 -9.51
CA ARG A 178 -11.82 -11.08 -8.40
C ARG A 178 -10.55 -11.95 -8.42
N ASP A 179 -10.14 -12.42 -9.59
CA ASP A 179 -8.92 -13.23 -9.72
C ASP A 179 -7.69 -12.41 -9.37
N HIS A 180 -7.67 -11.14 -9.82
CA HIS A 180 -6.59 -10.22 -9.50
C HIS A 180 -6.53 -9.89 -8.00
N ILE A 181 -7.68 -9.56 -7.39
CA ILE A 181 -7.80 -9.32 -5.94
C ILE A 181 -7.29 -10.53 -5.15
N ALA A 182 -7.73 -11.74 -5.49
CA ALA A 182 -7.31 -12.95 -4.80
C ALA A 182 -5.78 -13.13 -4.84
N SER A 183 -5.17 -12.90 -6.00
CA SER A 183 -3.71 -12.96 -6.17
C SER A 183 -3.00 -11.90 -5.34
N MET A 184 -3.49 -10.66 -5.34
CA MET A 184 -2.87 -9.56 -4.59
C MET A 184 -3.01 -9.70 -3.07
N VAL A 185 -4.16 -10.19 -2.58
CA VAL A 185 -4.33 -10.51 -1.14
C VAL A 185 -3.29 -11.55 -0.72
N TYR A 186 -3.12 -12.59 -1.54
CA TYR A 186 -2.13 -13.64 -1.26
C TYR A 186 -0.70 -13.09 -1.23
N THR A 187 -0.35 -12.25 -2.21
CA THR A 187 0.97 -11.59 -2.29
C THR A 187 1.21 -10.70 -1.07
N LEU A 188 0.20 -9.92 -0.66
CA LEU A 188 0.28 -9.03 0.49
C LEU A 188 0.55 -9.82 1.79
N VAL A 189 -0.23 -10.87 2.03
CA VAL A 189 -0.08 -11.73 3.22
C VAL A 189 1.28 -12.39 3.23
N LEU A 190 1.74 -12.95 2.09
CA LEU A 190 3.04 -13.59 2.01
C LEU A 190 4.20 -12.62 2.19
N ALA A 191 4.11 -11.40 1.68
CA ALA A 191 5.13 -10.37 1.89
C ALA A 191 5.29 -10.05 3.38
N TYR A 192 4.18 -9.84 4.10
CA TYR A 192 4.24 -9.58 5.54
C TYR A 192 4.68 -10.82 6.33
N LEU A 193 4.18 -12.00 5.99
CA LEU A 193 4.60 -13.24 6.63
C LEU A 193 6.11 -13.50 6.44
N GLY A 194 6.63 -13.18 5.25
CA GLY A 194 8.07 -13.30 4.96
C GLY A 194 8.93 -12.43 5.87
N THR A 195 8.52 -11.19 6.12
CA THR A 195 9.24 -10.30 7.05
C THR A 195 9.08 -10.72 8.52
N ALA A 196 7.96 -11.37 8.87
CA ALA A 196 7.66 -11.87 10.21
C ALA A 196 8.20 -13.29 10.48
N LEU A 197 8.91 -13.94 9.53
CA LEU A 197 9.44 -15.30 9.71
C LEU A 197 10.30 -15.48 10.97
N PRO A 198 11.27 -14.58 11.29
CA PRO A 198 12.08 -14.73 12.51
C PRO A 198 11.20 -14.72 13.78
N LEU A 199 10.19 -13.85 13.82
CA LEU A 199 9.23 -13.81 14.91
C LEU A 199 8.41 -15.11 14.99
N SER A 200 7.97 -15.63 13.85
CA SER A 200 7.19 -16.87 13.78
C SER A 200 8.00 -18.07 14.33
N ILE A 201 9.31 -18.12 14.06
CA ILE A 201 10.21 -19.13 14.61
C ILE A 201 10.32 -18.98 16.13
N LEU A 202 10.54 -17.75 16.62
CA LEU A 202 10.63 -17.50 18.07
C LEU A 202 9.35 -17.91 18.80
N LEU A 203 8.19 -17.62 18.21
CA LEU A 203 6.90 -18.01 18.76
C LEU A 203 6.69 -19.53 18.73
N SER A 204 7.21 -20.24 17.72
CA SER A 204 7.05 -21.69 17.60
C SER A 204 7.85 -22.49 18.65
N VAL A 205 8.94 -21.91 19.17
CA VAL A 205 9.77 -22.53 20.21
C VAL A 205 9.46 -21.99 21.63
N SER A 206 8.57 -21.01 21.72
CA SER A 206 8.14 -20.50 23.01
C SER A 206 7.04 -21.38 23.60
N ASP A 207 7.11 -21.69 24.91
CA ASP A 207 6.08 -22.45 25.64
C ASP A 207 4.80 -21.60 25.91
N ARG A 208 4.55 -20.56 25.10
CA ARG A 208 3.39 -19.70 25.26
C ARG A 208 2.17 -20.29 24.55
N PRO A 209 0.97 -20.17 25.16
CA PRO A 209 -0.28 -20.52 24.47
C PRO A 209 -0.42 -19.76 23.14
N LEU A 210 -0.88 -20.45 22.11
CA LEU A 210 -1.05 -19.86 20.76
C LEU A 210 -1.84 -18.53 20.78
N MET A 211 -2.92 -18.48 21.59
CA MET A 211 -3.74 -17.26 21.71
C MET A 211 -2.94 -16.08 22.27
N GLN A 212 -2.06 -16.31 23.24
CA GLN A 212 -1.21 -15.27 23.80
C GLN A 212 -0.17 -14.78 22.79
N SER A 213 0.32 -15.67 21.93
CA SER A 213 1.24 -15.34 20.84
C SER A 213 0.54 -14.50 19.78
N LEU A 214 -0.66 -14.89 19.35
CA LEU A 214 -1.45 -14.17 18.34
C LEU A 214 -1.91 -12.78 18.81
N THR A 215 -2.17 -12.61 20.10
CA THR A 215 -2.57 -11.34 20.70
C THR A 215 -1.40 -10.46 21.15
N SER A 216 -0.16 -10.91 20.95
CA SER A 216 1.00 -10.04 21.20
C SER A 216 1.00 -8.84 20.24
N ASP A 217 1.48 -7.69 20.73
CA ASP A 217 1.42 -6.41 19.96
C ASP A 217 2.07 -6.52 18.57
N VAL A 218 3.18 -7.26 18.47
CA VAL A 218 3.90 -7.49 17.19
C VAL A 218 3.03 -8.28 16.20
N VAL A 219 2.52 -9.44 16.62
CA VAL A 219 1.73 -10.32 15.74
C VAL A 219 0.39 -9.68 15.39
N ALA A 220 -0.29 -9.10 16.38
CA ALA A 220 -1.55 -8.40 16.17
C ALA A 220 -1.40 -7.22 15.18
N THR A 221 -0.29 -6.48 15.27
CA THR A 221 0.04 -5.41 14.30
C THR A 221 0.14 -5.94 12.88
N GLU A 222 0.88 -7.02 12.64
CA GLU A 222 1.06 -7.57 11.29
C GLU A 222 -0.23 -8.21 10.75
N LEU A 223 -1.01 -8.87 11.60
CA LEU A 223 -2.32 -9.42 11.23
C LEU A 223 -3.29 -8.31 10.83
N LEU A 224 -3.38 -7.22 11.61
CA LEU A 224 -4.25 -6.10 11.29
C LEU A 224 -3.78 -5.34 10.06
N ARG A 225 -2.48 -5.14 9.88
CA ARG A 225 -1.93 -4.53 8.67
C ARG A 225 -2.33 -5.31 7.43
N SER A 226 -2.16 -6.63 7.43
CA SER A 226 -2.55 -7.51 6.33
C SER A 226 -4.07 -7.48 6.09
N THR A 227 -4.87 -7.53 7.15
CA THR A 227 -6.33 -7.53 7.07
C THR A 227 -6.86 -6.20 6.53
N ILE A 228 -6.38 -5.08 7.05
CA ILE A 228 -6.78 -3.73 6.59
C ILE A 228 -6.37 -3.54 5.14
N GLY A 229 -5.15 -3.94 4.77
CA GLY A 229 -4.68 -3.90 3.39
C GLY A 229 -5.57 -4.72 2.45
N ALA A 230 -5.94 -5.94 2.84
CA ALA A 230 -6.83 -6.80 2.06
C ALA A 230 -8.24 -6.21 1.91
N VAL A 231 -8.82 -5.68 2.99
CA VAL A 231 -10.15 -5.02 2.95
C VAL A 231 -10.09 -3.77 2.07
N ALA A 232 -9.06 -2.93 2.23
CA ALA A 232 -8.85 -1.73 1.41
C ALA A 232 -8.74 -2.09 -0.08
N LEU A 233 -8.04 -3.15 -0.42
CA LEU A 233 -7.88 -3.66 -1.77
C LEU A 233 -9.23 -4.09 -2.39
N VAL A 234 -10.08 -4.79 -1.65
CA VAL A 234 -11.43 -5.16 -2.09
C VAL A 234 -12.29 -3.93 -2.31
N LEU A 235 -12.26 -2.98 -1.37
CA LEU A 235 -12.98 -1.71 -1.48
C LEU A 235 -12.53 -0.88 -2.68
N ALA A 236 -11.23 -0.85 -2.97
CA ALA A 236 -10.67 -0.16 -4.13
C ALA A 236 -11.23 -0.72 -5.44
N ALA A 237 -11.21 -2.02 -5.61
CA ALA A 237 -11.72 -2.66 -6.82
C ALA A 237 -13.22 -2.39 -7.05
N VAL A 238 -14.03 -2.43 -5.99
CA VAL A 238 -15.47 -2.15 -6.08
C VAL A 238 -15.74 -0.68 -6.36
N SER A 239 -15.15 0.22 -5.58
CA SER A 239 -15.34 1.67 -5.72
C SER A 239 -14.89 2.15 -7.09
N TYR A 240 -13.75 1.66 -7.54
CA TYR A 240 -13.20 2.04 -8.83
C TYR A 240 -14.10 1.62 -9.99
N THR A 241 -14.57 0.35 -9.98
CA THR A 241 -15.45 -0.15 -11.05
C THR A 241 -16.74 0.65 -11.14
N HIS A 242 -17.23 1.20 -10.02
CA HIS A 242 -18.37 2.11 -10.02
C HIS A 242 -18.06 3.50 -10.60
N LEU A 243 -16.89 4.05 -10.30
CA LEU A 243 -16.50 5.42 -10.73
C LEU A 243 -16.14 5.49 -12.21
N THR A 244 -15.81 4.37 -12.85
CA THR A 244 -15.38 4.32 -14.25
C THR A 244 -16.45 3.88 -15.22
N LEU A 245 -17.63 3.54 -14.73
CA LEU A 245 -18.77 3.26 -15.62
C LEU A 245 -19.20 4.55 -16.33
N PRO A 246 -19.43 4.48 -17.66
CA PRO A 246 -19.94 5.59 -18.44
C PRO A 246 -21.36 5.97 -18.07
#